data_103f14fe0587dcd04a5d2c25b123e1b8
#
_entry.id   103f14fe0587dcd04a5d2c25b123e1b8
#
_cell.length_a   1.000
_cell.length_b   1.000
_cell.length_c   1.000
_cell.angle_alpha   90.00
_cell.angle_beta   90.00
_cell.angle_gamma   90.00
#
_symmetry.space_group_name_H-M   'P 1'
#
loop_
_entity.id
_entity.type
_entity.pdbx_description
1 polymer ?
#
loop_
_entity_poly.entity_id
_entity_poly.type
_entity_poly.pdbx_seq_one_letter_code
_entity_poly.pdbx_strand_id
1 'polypeptide(L)'
;MTDSIKRVVLAYSGGLDTSVILKWLREEYHCEVVTFTADLGQGEELEPARKKAEMFGVRQIFVDDLREEFVRDFVFPMFRANALYEGLYLLGTSIARPLIAKRQIEIAEQVGADAVAHGATGKGNDQVRFELGYYALKPDIKVIAPWREWELNSRTKLIEFAEQHQIPIAKDKRGEAPYSTDANLLHISYEGKALEDPWVEPDEDMFTRSVSPEEAPDRPEYVEIDFEGGDPVGVDGERLSPAALLTRLNEIGGAHGIGRLDLVESRFVGMKSRGVYETPGGTVLLEARRAVESLCLDRGAMHLKDELMPRYAELVYNGFWFSPEREMLQAAIDESQKRVTGTARLKLFKGHVRTVGRKSPFSLYHPHFATFEEDTVYDQRDAEGFIKLNALRLRLRGMMGSK
;
A
#
# COMPACT_ATOMS: atom_id res chain seq x y z
N MET A 1 6.50 9.41 39.96
CA MET A 1 5.22 10.10 39.70
C MET A 1 4.99 9.87 38.21
N THR A 2 4.02 9.02 37.86
CA THR A 2 3.59 8.89 36.46
C THR A 2 2.91 10.22 36.11
N ASP A 3 3.55 11.02 35.24
CA ASP A 3 2.93 12.23 34.74
C ASP A 3 1.55 11.88 34.20
N SER A 4 0.50 12.48 34.77
CA SER A 4 -0.87 12.24 34.35
C SER A 4 -1.04 12.71 32.91
N ILE A 5 -1.49 11.83 32.02
CA ILE A 5 -1.83 12.19 30.64
C ILE A 5 -3.01 13.16 30.69
N LYS A 6 -2.85 14.34 30.11
CA LYS A 6 -3.89 15.39 30.08
C LYS A 6 -4.60 15.48 28.75
N ARG A 7 -3.88 15.20 27.66
CA ARG A 7 -4.42 15.30 26.30
C ARG A 7 -3.87 14.18 25.42
N VAL A 8 -4.77 13.53 24.67
CA VAL A 8 -4.47 12.42 23.75
C VAL A 8 -4.98 12.75 22.36
N VAL A 9 -4.18 12.50 21.32
CA VAL A 9 -4.68 12.50 19.94
C VAL A 9 -5.00 11.07 19.54
N LEU A 10 -6.26 10.80 19.20
CA LEU A 10 -6.77 9.51 18.78
C LEU A 10 -6.88 9.44 17.25
N ALA A 11 -6.25 8.46 16.61
CA ALA A 11 -6.57 8.08 15.25
C ALA A 11 -8.00 7.53 15.21
N TYR A 12 -8.91 8.27 14.58
CA TYR A 12 -10.35 8.08 14.71
C TYR A 12 -11.00 7.82 13.36
N SER A 13 -11.58 6.64 13.17
CA SER A 13 -12.30 6.27 11.95
C SER A 13 -13.82 6.49 12.03
N GLY A 14 -14.36 6.81 13.21
CA GLY A 14 -15.82 6.86 13.42
C GLY A 14 -16.50 5.50 13.54
N GLY A 15 -15.75 4.39 13.36
CA GLY A 15 -16.25 3.03 13.55
C GLY A 15 -16.58 2.70 15.01
N LEU A 16 -17.09 1.48 15.26
CA LEU A 16 -17.44 1.03 16.60
C LEU A 16 -16.22 1.09 17.53
N ASP A 17 -15.13 0.45 17.13
CA ASP A 17 -13.94 0.31 17.98
C ASP A 17 -13.36 1.66 18.40
N THR A 18 -13.14 2.57 17.45
CA THR A 18 -12.58 3.90 17.75
C THR A 18 -13.54 4.77 18.54
N SER A 19 -14.86 4.58 18.41
CA SER A 19 -15.87 5.30 19.22
C SER A 19 -15.90 4.81 20.66
N VAL A 20 -15.75 3.49 20.87
CA VAL A 20 -15.59 2.91 22.21
C VAL A 20 -14.29 3.40 22.84
N ILE A 21 -13.17 3.39 22.08
CA ILE A 21 -11.88 3.89 22.53
C ILE A 21 -11.95 5.35 22.96
N LEU A 22 -12.61 6.20 22.18
CA LEU A 22 -12.77 7.61 22.52
C LEU A 22 -13.45 7.79 23.88
N LYS A 23 -14.51 7.03 24.14
CA LYS A 23 -15.23 7.09 25.42
C LYS A 23 -14.38 6.54 26.55
N TRP A 24 -13.75 5.39 26.35
CA TRP A 24 -12.88 4.73 27.32
C TRP A 24 -11.68 5.60 27.74
N LEU A 25 -11.00 6.25 26.78
CA LEU A 25 -9.88 7.16 27.08
C LEU A 25 -10.29 8.28 28.03
N ARG A 26 -11.48 8.85 27.84
CA ARG A 26 -11.98 9.94 28.71
C ARG A 26 -12.32 9.45 30.11
N GLU A 27 -12.78 8.23 30.27
CA GLU A 27 -13.17 7.65 31.55
C GLU A 27 -11.96 7.10 32.31
N GLU A 28 -11.06 6.40 31.64
CA GLU A 28 -9.91 5.77 32.27
C GLU A 28 -8.78 6.77 32.58
N TYR A 29 -8.46 7.64 31.64
CA TYR A 29 -7.36 8.59 31.78
C TYR A 29 -7.81 9.97 32.26
N HIS A 30 -9.11 10.23 32.33
CA HIS A 30 -9.67 11.55 32.67
C HIS A 30 -9.04 12.71 31.86
N CYS A 31 -8.73 12.44 30.58
CA CYS A 31 -8.01 13.33 29.68
C CYS A 31 -8.90 13.97 28.62
N GLU A 32 -8.40 15.04 28.03
CA GLU A 32 -8.96 15.60 26.80
C GLU A 32 -8.59 14.72 25.62
N VAL A 33 -9.57 14.33 24.79
CA VAL A 33 -9.32 13.59 23.55
C VAL A 33 -9.52 14.52 22.37
N VAL A 34 -8.50 14.60 21.53
CA VAL A 34 -8.49 15.22 20.21
C VAL A 34 -8.64 14.09 19.18
N THR A 35 -9.53 14.22 18.23
CA THR A 35 -9.70 13.20 17.18
C THR A 35 -9.06 13.64 15.89
N PHE A 36 -8.43 12.68 15.19
CA PHE A 36 -7.85 12.85 13.87
C PHE A 36 -8.34 11.78 12.93
N THR A 37 -8.90 12.19 11.81
CA THR A 37 -9.33 11.33 10.69
C THR A 37 -8.59 11.74 9.43
N ALA A 38 -7.89 10.80 8.81
CA ALA A 38 -7.20 11.01 7.54
C ALA A 38 -8.13 10.68 6.38
N ASP A 39 -8.25 11.57 5.39
CA ASP A 39 -8.77 11.25 4.07
C ASP A 39 -7.62 10.75 3.20
N LEU A 40 -7.62 9.45 2.93
CA LEU A 40 -6.70 8.78 2.01
C LEU A 40 -7.41 8.28 0.74
N GLY A 41 -8.63 8.75 0.48
CA GLY A 41 -9.46 8.29 -0.64
C GLY A 41 -10.19 6.98 -0.37
N GLN A 42 -10.58 6.74 0.88
CA GLN A 42 -11.40 5.58 1.28
C GLN A 42 -12.84 5.65 0.78
N GLY A 43 -13.27 6.77 0.22
CA GLY A 43 -14.59 6.94 -0.41
C GLY A 43 -15.75 7.15 0.55
N GLU A 44 -15.55 7.03 1.86
CA GLU A 44 -16.61 7.07 2.86
C GLU A 44 -16.38 8.12 3.95
N GLU A 45 -17.49 8.71 4.42
CA GLU A 45 -17.90 8.97 5.82
C GLU A 45 -16.96 9.83 6.68
N LEU A 46 -16.21 10.73 6.11
CA LEU A 46 -15.45 11.70 6.91
C LEU A 46 -16.38 12.59 7.74
N GLU A 47 -17.48 13.05 7.13
CA GLU A 47 -18.48 13.89 7.80
C GLU A 47 -19.29 13.15 8.89
N PRO A 48 -19.75 11.89 8.68
CA PRO A 48 -20.31 11.08 9.77
C PRO A 48 -19.33 10.82 10.92
N ALA A 49 -18.06 10.58 10.66
CA ALA A 49 -17.05 10.43 11.71
C ALA A 49 -16.91 11.73 12.53
N ARG A 50 -16.84 12.88 11.86
CA ARG A 50 -16.80 14.19 12.49
C ARG A 50 -18.00 14.45 13.38
N LYS A 51 -19.22 14.28 12.84
CA LYS A 51 -20.48 14.45 13.61
C LYS A 51 -20.53 13.55 14.82
N LYS A 52 -20.05 12.31 14.69
CA LYS A 52 -20.01 11.37 15.80
C LYS A 52 -19.03 11.83 16.89
N ALA A 53 -17.86 12.33 16.53
CA ALA A 53 -16.92 12.92 17.49
C ALA A 53 -17.52 14.16 18.20
N GLU A 54 -18.24 15.01 17.47
CA GLU A 54 -18.97 16.17 18.03
C GLU A 54 -20.04 15.73 19.06
N MET A 55 -20.80 14.66 18.77
CA MET A 55 -21.78 14.09 19.71
C MET A 55 -21.14 13.63 21.03
N PHE A 56 -19.90 13.14 20.98
CA PHE A 56 -19.13 12.81 22.18
C PHE A 56 -18.57 14.04 22.89
N GLY A 57 -18.82 15.26 22.41
CA GLY A 57 -18.32 16.50 22.99
C GLY A 57 -16.80 16.69 22.80
N VAL A 58 -16.24 16.13 21.72
CA VAL A 58 -14.87 16.42 21.33
C VAL A 58 -14.79 17.86 20.84
N ARG A 59 -13.82 18.62 21.35
CA ARG A 59 -13.68 20.04 21.02
C ARG A 59 -12.74 20.31 19.87
N GLN A 60 -11.76 19.46 19.67
CA GLN A 60 -10.75 19.56 18.61
C GLN A 60 -10.84 18.31 17.72
N ILE A 61 -11.30 18.51 16.50
CA ILE A 61 -11.54 17.46 15.52
C ILE A 61 -10.79 17.83 14.25
N PHE A 62 -9.81 17.03 13.87
CA PHE A 62 -9.05 17.17 12.64
C PHE A 62 -9.56 16.17 11.62
N VAL A 63 -9.86 16.64 10.43
CA VAL A 63 -10.20 15.82 9.25
C VAL A 63 -9.39 16.39 8.10
N ASP A 64 -8.32 15.73 7.73
CA ASP A 64 -7.33 16.24 6.79
C ASP A 64 -7.35 15.44 5.50
N ASP A 65 -7.43 16.15 4.36
CA ASP A 65 -7.26 15.57 3.03
C ASP A 65 -5.75 15.33 2.78
N LEU A 66 -5.37 14.08 2.83
CA LEU A 66 -3.98 13.64 2.63
C LEU A 66 -3.78 12.84 1.33
N ARG A 67 -4.77 12.84 0.42
CA ARG A 67 -4.74 12.02 -0.81
C ARG A 67 -3.55 12.32 -1.70
N GLU A 68 -3.25 13.60 -1.92
CA GLU A 68 -2.11 14.01 -2.75
C GLU A 68 -0.77 13.64 -2.11
N GLU A 69 -0.60 13.90 -0.82
CA GLU A 69 0.60 13.52 -0.06
C GLU A 69 0.77 12.00 -0.03
N PHE A 70 -0.33 11.27 0.18
CA PHE A 70 -0.31 9.81 0.20
C PHE A 70 0.24 9.23 -1.10
N VAL A 71 -0.27 9.69 -2.23
CA VAL A 71 0.15 9.13 -3.52
C VAL A 71 1.55 9.61 -3.90
N ARG A 72 1.82 10.92 -3.78
CA ARG A 72 3.10 11.51 -4.20
C ARG A 72 4.28 11.04 -3.34
N ASP A 73 4.13 11.04 -2.00
CA ASP A 73 5.26 10.91 -1.10
C ASP A 73 5.39 9.50 -0.47
N PHE A 74 4.35 8.65 -0.63
CA PHE A 74 4.34 7.28 -0.09
C PHE A 74 4.14 6.23 -1.18
N VAL A 75 3.07 6.32 -1.97
CA VAL A 75 2.77 5.33 -3.00
C VAL A 75 3.80 5.37 -4.13
N PHE A 76 4.08 6.51 -4.74
CA PHE A 76 5.02 6.60 -5.87
C PHE A 76 6.44 6.17 -5.50
N PRO A 77 7.04 6.60 -4.37
CA PRO A 77 8.34 6.08 -3.93
C PRO A 77 8.36 4.56 -3.79
N MET A 78 7.31 3.96 -3.24
CA MET A 78 7.17 2.52 -3.13
C MET A 78 7.05 1.84 -4.51
N PHE A 79 6.34 2.46 -5.45
CA PHE A 79 6.23 1.98 -6.83
C PHE A 79 7.55 2.09 -7.58
N ARG A 80 8.38 3.13 -7.34
CA ARG A 80 9.75 3.19 -7.89
C ARG A 80 10.58 1.96 -7.52
N ALA A 81 10.35 1.40 -6.34
CA ALA A 81 10.94 0.14 -5.92
C ALA A 81 10.34 -1.11 -6.60
N ASN A 82 9.21 -1.00 -7.29
CA ASN A 82 8.38 -2.13 -7.72
C ASN A 82 8.00 -3.06 -6.55
N ALA A 83 7.76 -2.49 -5.36
CA ALA A 83 7.60 -3.23 -4.11
C ALA A 83 6.37 -4.13 -4.13
N LEU A 84 6.60 -5.43 -3.96
CA LEU A 84 5.58 -6.47 -3.84
C LEU A 84 5.93 -7.35 -2.65
N TYR A 85 5.09 -7.35 -1.61
CA TYR A 85 5.29 -8.26 -0.49
C TYR A 85 4.89 -9.67 -0.89
N GLU A 86 5.77 -10.64 -0.58
CA GLU A 86 5.65 -12.04 -1.00
C GLU A 86 5.42 -12.21 -2.54
N GLY A 87 5.87 -11.23 -3.32
CA GLY A 87 5.80 -11.24 -4.79
C GLY A 87 4.45 -10.85 -5.38
N LEU A 88 3.43 -10.55 -4.58
CA LEU A 88 2.06 -10.32 -5.05
C LEU A 88 1.40 -9.06 -4.46
N TYR A 89 1.54 -8.82 -3.14
CA TYR A 89 0.78 -7.80 -2.44
C TYR A 89 1.37 -6.39 -2.61
N LEU A 90 0.57 -5.46 -3.09
CA LEU A 90 0.93 -4.05 -3.36
C LEU A 90 0.94 -3.15 -2.12
N LEU A 91 0.92 -3.71 -0.91
CA LEU A 91 1.20 -3.01 0.35
C LEU A 91 0.23 -1.87 0.73
N GLY A 92 -0.99 -1.83 0.19
CA GLY A 92 -1.88 -0.70 0.34
C GLY A 92 -2.22 -0.31 1.79
N THR A 93 -2.47 -1.29 2.68
CA THR A 93 -2.66 -1.02 4.11
C THR A 93 -1.35 -0.56 4.76
N SER A 94 -0.24 -1.25 4.44
CA SER A 94 1.05 -1.01 5.09
C SER A 94 1.60 0.39 4.82
N ILE A 95 1.43 0.89 3.58
CA ILE A 95 1.94 2.20 3.15
C ILE A 95 1.08 3.37 3.66
N ALA A 96 -0.17 3.13 4.06
CA ALA A 96 -1.05 4.15 4.60
C ALA A 96 -0.68 4.55 6.05
N ARG A 97 -0.25 3.59 6.85
CA ARG A 97 -0.02 3.79 8.30
C ARG A 97 1.09 4.79 8.61
N PRO A 98 2.24 4.82 7.91
CA PRO A 98 3.28 5.84 8.13
C PRO A 98 2.79 7.28 7.95
N LEU A 99 1.97 7.55 6.94
CA LEU A 99 1.41 8.89 6.73
C LEU A 99 0.42 9.27 7.84
N ILE A 100 -0.47 8.35 8.22
CA ILE A 100 -1.41 8.60 9.33
C ILE A 100 -0.63 8.87 10.62
N ALA A 101 0.38 8.06 10.93
CA ALA A 101 1.23 8.25 12.10
C ALA A 101 1.96 9.60 12.09
N LYS A 102 2.52 9.98 10.93
CA LYS A 102 3.19 11.28 10.73
C LYS A 102 2.23 12.42 11.07
N ARG A 103 1.06 12.45 10.44
CA ARG A 103 0.11 13.53 10.64
C ARG A 103 -0.44 13.56 12.06
N GLN A 104 -0.64 12.42 12.69
CA GLN A 104 -1.07 12.34 14.08
C GLN A 104 -0.04 12.91 15.06
N ILE A 105 1.27 12.67 14.83
CA ILE A 105 2.33 13.28 15.63
C ILE A 105 2.40 14.79 15.41
N GLU A 106 2.28 15.28 14.16
CA GLU A 106 2.22 16.71 13.87
C GLU A 106 1.07 17.40 14.62
N ILE A 107 -0.12 16.77 14.63
CA ILE A 107 -1.27 17.27 15.40
C ILE A 107 -0.98 17.22 16.90
N ALA A 108 -0.38 16.14 17.40
CA ALA A 108 -0.03 16.02 18.82
C ALA A 108 0.92 17.15 19.26
N GLU A 109 1.88 17.53 18.46
CA GLU A 109 2.76 18.67 18.70
C GLU A 109 2.00 19.99 18.62
N GLN A 110 1.15 20.17 17.61
CA GLN A 110 0.35 21.38 17.43
C GLN A 110 -0.57 21.66 18.61
N VAL A 111 -1.18 20.63 19.20
CA VAL A 111 -2.12 20.79 20.32
C VAL A 111 -1.46 20.60 21.69
N GLY A 112 -0.17 20.28 21.74
CA GLY A 112 0.55 20.00 22.97
C GLY A 112 0.02 18.75 23.67
N ALA A 113 -0.21 17.67 22.96
CA ALA A 113 -0.68 16.41 23.52
C ALA A 113 0.45 15.62 24.18
N ASP A 114 0.12 14.93 25.28
CA ASP A 114 1.03 14.09 26.06
C ASP A 114 1.17 12.68 25.45
N ALA A 115 0.15 12.26 24.69
CA ALA A 115 0.06 10.92 24.15
C ALA A 115 -0.69 10.87 22.82
N VAL A 116 -0.47 9.76 22.09
CA VAL A 116 -1.26 9.36 20.93
C VAL A 116 -1.93 8.02 21.21
N ALA A 117 -3.08 7.76 20.56
CA ALA A 117 -3.79 6.50 20.67
C ALA A 117 -4.22 5.98 19.29
N HIS A 118 -4.28 4.66 19.14
CA HIS A 118 -4.78 4.00 17.95
C HIS A 118 -5.72 2.84 18.30
N GLY A 119 -6.58 2.45 17.33
CA GLY A 119 -7.55 1.38 17.48
C GLY A 119 -7.08 0.04 16.88
N ALA A 120 -5.82 -0.11 16.52
CA ALA A 120 -5.31 -1.35 15.97
C ALA A 120 -5.32 -2.48 17.00
N THR A 121 -5.79 -3.67 16.58
CA THR A 121 -5.88 -4.85 17.46
C THR A 121 -4.50 -5.43 17.77
N GLY A 122 -4.37 -6.09 18.94
CA GLY A 122 -3.12 -6.72 19.37
C GLY A 122 -2.67 -7.92 18.51
N LYS A 123 -3.51 -8.40 17.59
CA LYS A 123 -3.21 -9.52 16.68
C LYS A 123 -2.76 -9.08 15.29
N GLY A 124 -2.93 -7.79 14.94
CA GLY A 124 -2.61 -7.24 13.62
C GLY A 124 -1.23 -6.60 13.55
N ASN A 125 -0.74 -6.41 12.32
CA ASN A 125 0.50 -5.68 12.05
C ASN A 125 0.35 -4.16 12.26
N ASP A 126 -0.86 -3.64 12.19
CA ASP A 126 -1.09 -2.19 12.18
C ASP A 126 -0.65 -1.51 13.48
N GLN A 127 -0.79 -2.18 14.63
CA GLN A 127 -0.24 -1.67 15.89
C GLN A 127 1.27 -1.43 15.77
N VAL A 128 2.01 -2.36 15.14
CA VAL A 128 3.46 -2.23 14.94
C VAL A 128 3.77 -1.06 14.01
N ARG A 129 3.03 -0.94 12.91
CA ARG A 129 3.20 0.12 11.90
C ARG A 129 2.97 1.51 12.47
N PHE A 130 1.92 1.68 13.28
CA PHE A 130 1.65 2.95 13.96
C PHE A 130 2.74 3.29 14.96
N GLU A 131 3.07 2.37 15.86
CA GLU A 131 3.98 2.65 16.96
C GLU A 131 5.41 2.86 16.49
N LEU A 132 5.90 2.08 15.52
CA LEU A 132 7.21 2.33 14.92
C LEU A 132 7.27 3.70 14.24
N GLY A 133 6.17 4.12 13.59
CA GLY A 133 6.05 5.47 13.04
C GLY A 133 6.10 6.55 14.11
N TYR A 134 5.34 6.38 15.19
CA TYR A 134 5.35 7.34 16.31
C TYR A 134 6.72 7.48 16.96
N TYR A 135 7.37 6.38 17.32
CA TYR A 135 8.68 6.41 17.97
C TYR A 135 9.80 6.91 17.05
N ALA A 136 9.69 6.70 15.73
CA ALA A 136 10.64 7.27 14.79
C ALA A 136 10.53 8.80 14.70
N LEU A 137 9.31 9.35 14.79
CA LEU A 137 9.04 10.78 14.62
C LEU A 137 9.10 11.55 15.94
N LYS A 138 8.69 10.92 17.05
CA LYS A 138 8.68 11.50 18.39
C LYS A 138 9.01 10.43 19.44
N PRO A 139 10.30 10.18 19.71
CA PRO A 139 10.76 9.05 20.53
C PRO A 139 10.21 9.00 21.97
N ASP A 140 9.84 10.14 22.52
CA ASP A 140 9.36 10.30 23.90
C ASP A 140 7.83 10.33 24.03
N ILE A 141 7.09 10.21 22.91
CA ILE A 141 5.62 10.23 22.94
C ILE A 141 5.08 8.98 23.66
N LYS A 142 4.10 9.17 24.52
CA LYS A 142 3.36 8.06 25.12
C LYS A 142 2.36 7.51 24.13
N VAL A 143 2.31 6.18 24.01
CA VAL A 143 1.36 5.50 23.14
C VAL A 143 0.35 4.73 23.97
N ILE A 144 -0.94 4.95 23.71
CA ILE A 144 -2.02 4.20 24.34
C ILE A 144 -2.60 3.27 23.28
N ALA A 145 -2.54 1.98 23.54
CA ALA A 145 -3.04 0.92 22.68
C ALA A 145 -4.12 0.11 23.41
N PRO A 146 -5.38 0.56 23.41
CA PRO A 146 -6.44 0.02 24.26
C PRO A 146 -6.62 -1.49 24.15
N TRP A 147 -6.50 -2.04 22.94
CA TRP A 147 -6.60 -3.49 22.72
C TRP A 147 -5.60 -4.34 23.52
N ARG A 148 -4.55 -3.77 24.06
CA ARG A 148 -3.57 -4.42 24.95
C ARG A 148 -3.77 -4.10 26.43
N GLU A 149 -4.62 -3.13 26.73
CA GLU A 149 -4.77 -2.57 28.08
C GLU A 149 -6.13 -2.90 28.69
N TRP A 150 -7.20 -2.87 27.88
CA TRP A 150 -8.57 -3.03 28.35
C TRP A 150 -9.08 -4.48 28.39
N GLU A 151 -10.20 -4.69 29.11
CA GLU A 151 -10.87 -6.00 29.16
C GLU A 151 -11.90 -6.21 28.03
N LEU A 152 -12.10 -5.22 27.16
CA LEU A 152 -13.06 -5.24 26.04
C LEU A 152 -12.51 -6.03 24.82
N ASN A 153 -12.11 -7.26 25.04
CA ASN A 153 -11.31 -8.07 24.11
C ASN A 153 -12.15 -8.84 23.08
N SER A 154 -13.42 -8.52 22.91
CA SER A 154 -14.28 -9.12 21.90
C SER A 154 -15.30 -8.12 21.35
N ARG A 155 -15.79 -8.40 20.11
CA ARG A 155 -16.82 -7.57 19.50
C ARG A 155 -18.10 -7.51 20.35
N THR A 156 -18.48 -8.62 21.00
CA THR A 156 -19.64 -8.66 21.90
C THR A 156 -19.47 -7.67 23.04
N LYS A 157 -18.33 -7.68 23.73
CA LYS A 157 -18.04 -6.73 24.82
C LYS A 157 -18.00 -5.28 24.36
N LEU A 158 -17.50 -5.03 23.13
CA LEU A 158 -17.53 -3.68 22.56
C LEU A 158 -18.97 -3.20 22.31
N ILE A 159 -19.85 -4.07 21.83
CA ILE A 159 -21.26 -3.74 21.60
C ILE A 159 -21.95 -3.52 22.95
N GLU A 160 -21.75 -4.36 23.95
CA GLU A 160 -22.30 -4.21 25.29
C GLU A 160 -21.86 -2.86 25.92
N PHE A 161 -20.57 -2.53 25.83
CA PHE A 161 -20.04 -1.25 26.29
C PHE A 161 -20.68 -0.09 25.54
N ALA A 162 -20.79 -0.19 24.22
CA ALA A 162 -21.39 0.86 23.41
C ALA A 162 -22.88 1.07 23.77
N GLU A 163 -23.64 0.02 24.03
CA GLU A 163 -25.04 0.11 24.46
C GLU A 163 -25.16 0.74 25.85
N GLN A 164 -24.33 0.34 26.82
CA GLN A 164 -24.31 0.91 28.17
C GLN A 164 -24.02 2.41 28.17
N HIS A 165 -23.13 2.85 27.27
CA HIS A 165 -22.72 4.25 27.16
C HIS A 165 -23.45 5.03 26.05
N GLN A 166 -24.54 4.46 25.49
CA GLN A 166 -25.39 5.07 24.45
C GLN A 166 -24.60 5.53 23.22
N ILE A 167 -23.54 4.77 22.86
CA ILE A 167 -22.74 5.02 21.65
C ILE A 167 -23.56 4.57 20.44
N PRO A 168 -23.83 5.43 19.44
CA PRO A 168 -24.59 5.05 18.28
C PRO A 168 -23.89 3.95 17.46
N ILE A 169 -24.57 2.81 17.30
CA ILE A 169 -24.13 1.71 16.42
C ILE A 169 -25.09 1.66 15.24
N ALA A 170 -24.57 1.65 14.00
CA ALA A 170 -25.39 1.51 12.82
C ALA A 170 -26.16 0.16 12.88
N LYS A 171 -27.45 0.19 12.46
CA LYS A 171 -28.34 -0.98 12.60
C LYS A 171 -27.87 -2.20 11.81
N ASP A 172 -27.27 -1.98 10.66
CA ASP A 172 -26.66 -2.97 9.78
C ASP A 172 -25.41 -3.66 10.42
N LYS A 173 -24.79 -2.99 11.37
CA LYS A 173 -23.61 -3.49 12.11
C LYS A 173 -23.94 -4.23 13.40
N ARG A 174 -25.23 -4.40 13.74
CA ARG A 174 -25.72 -5.18 14.90
C ARG A 174 -25.89 -6.67 14.61
N GLY A 175 -25.97 -7.05 13.32
CA GLY A 175 -26.10 -8.42 12.87
C GLY A 175 -24.79 -9.19 12.82
N GLU A 176 -24.69 -10.16 11.92
CA GLU A 176 -23.43 -10.85 11.66
C GLU A 176 -22.30 -9.85 11.37
N ALA A 177 -21.13 -10.11 11.94
CA ALA A 177 -19.97 -9.24 11.72
C ALA A 177 -19.68 -9.10 10.21
N PRO A 178 -19.69 -7.89 9.63
CA PRO A 178 -19.32 -7.70 8.24
C PRO A 178 -17.86 -8.08 8.03
N TYR A 179 -17.41 -8.24 6.79
CA TYR A 179 -15.99 -8.30 6.50
C TYR A 179 -15.30 -7.10 7.13
N SER A 180 -14.12 -7.31 7.74
CA SER A 180 -13.24 -6.20 8.12
C SER A 180 -12.69 -5.60 6.83
N THR A 181 -12.94 -4.31 6.62
CA THR A 181 -12.55 -3.61 5.40
C THR A 181 -11.65 -2.44 5.77
N ASP A 182 -10.53 -2.31 5.06
CA ASP A 182 -9.66 -1.14 5.10
C ASP A 182 -9.47 -0.62 3.67
N ALA A 183 -9.76 0.65 3.45
CA ALA A 183 -9.74 1.24 2.13
C ALA A 183 -8.90 2.52 2.09
N ASN A 184 -8.21 2.72 0.99
CA ASN A 184 -7.56 3.98 0.63
C ASN A 184 -7.47 4.08 -0.91
N LEU A 185 -6.87 5.15 -1.40
CA LEU A 185 -6.80 5.39 -2.84
C LEU A 185 -6.05 4.29 -3.61
N LEU A 186 -5.08 3.61 -2.99
CA LEU A 186 -4.34 2.54 -3.64
C LEU A 186 -5.12 1.22 -3.66
N HIS A 187 -5.80 0.84 -2.57
CA HIS A 187 -6.45 -0.46 -2.48
C HIS A 187 -7.68 -0.50 -1.57
N ILE A 188 -8.40 -1.62 -1.64
CA ILE A 188 -9.32 -2.09 -0.58
C ILE A 188 -8.82 -3.47 -0.13
N SER A 189 -8.84 -3.72 1.18
CA SER A 189 -8.59 -5.04 1.78
C SER A 189 -9.82 -5.56 2.49
N TYR A 190 -10.04 -6.87 2.41
CA TYR A 190 -11.13 -7.58 3.06
C TYR A 190 -10.57 -8.75 3.85
N GLU A 191 -11.01 -8.89 5.11
CA GLU A 191 -10.60 -9.96 6.02
C GLU A 191 -11.81 -10.46 6.85
N GLY A 192 -11.69 -11.66 7.42
CA GLY A 192 -12.68 -12.23 8.35
C GLY A 192 -13.87 -12.92 7.71
N LYS A 193 -14.82 -13.40 8.53
CA LYS A 193 -15.99 -14.20 8.13
C LYS A 193 -15.60 -15.45 7.31
N ALA A 194 -16.25 -15.63 6.14
CA ALA A 194 -15.97 -16.72 5.24
C ALA A 194 -14.52 -16.76 4.75
N LEU A 195 -13.82 -15.63 4.76
CA LEU A 195 -12.41 -15.54 4.36
C LEU A 195 -11.44 -16.19 5.37
N GLU A 196 -11.89 -16.52 6.59
CA GLU A 196 -11.09 -17.26 7.57
C GLU A 196 -10.80 -18.70 7.14
N ASP A 197 -11.67 -19.28 6.32
CA ASP A 197 -11.42 -20.55 5.65
C ASP A 197 -10.80 -20.30 4.26
N PRO A 198 -9.53 -20.65 4.04
CA PRO A 198 -8.85 -20.39 2.75
C PRO A 198 -9.39 -21.27 1.59
N TRP A 199 -10.28 -22.22 1.86
CA TRP A 199 -10.94 -23.06 0.85
C TRP A 199 -12.26 -22.45 0.33
N VAL A 200 -12.80 -21.44 1.02
CA VAL A 200 -14.04 -20.78 0.63
C VAL A 200 -13.75 -19.66 -0.36
N GLU A 201 -14.44 -19.65 -1.50
CA GLU A 201 -14.38 -18.59 -2.49
C GLU A 201 -14.93 -17.28 -1.92
N PRO A 202 -14.27 -16.12 -2.18
CA PRO A 202 -14.81 -14.83 -1.79
C PRO A 202 -16.14 -14.53 -2.48
N ASP A 203 -17.10 -13.98 -1.72
CA ASP A 203 -18.38 -13.56 -2.28
C ASP A 203 -18.19 -12.43 -3.29
N GLU A 204 -18.84 -12.52 -4.47
CA GLU A 204 -18.73 -11.51 -5.52
C GLU A 204 -19.21 -10.12 -5.04
N ASP A 205 -20.26 -10.09 -4.23
CA ASP A 205 -20.85 -8.86 -3.67
C ASP A 205 -19.91 -8.11 -2.71
N MET A 206 -18.79 -8.72 -2.33
CA MET A 206 -17.76 -8.10 -1.49
C MET A 206 -16.98 -7.03 -2.24
N PHE A 207 -16.76 -7.24 -3.54
CA PHE A 207 -15.95 -6.35 -4.36
C PHE A 207 -16.71 -5.07 -4.71
N THR A 208 -16.12 -3.92 -4.37
CA THR A 208 -16.79 -2.62 -4.54
C THR A 208 -16.05 -1.66 -5.47
N ARG A 209 -14.80 -1.97 -5.82
CA ARG A 209 -13.96 -1.12 -6.69
C ARG A 209 -13.80 -1.68 -8.09
N SER A 210 -14.04 -2.97 -8.28
CA SER A 210 -13.90 -3.65 -9.56
C SER A 210 -15.14 -4.46 -9.88
N VAL A 211 -15.55 -4.47 -11.16
CA VAL A 211 -16.57 -5.41 -11.65
C VAL A 211 -16.00 -6.83 -11.73
N SER A 212 -16.87 -7.84 -11.76
CA SER A 212 -16.44 -9.21 -12.07
C SER A 212 -15.76 -9.26 -13.45
N PRO A 213 -14.66 -10.00 -13.60
CA PRO A 213 -14.04 -10.23 -14.91
C PRO A 213 -15.03 -10.79 -15.94
N GLU A 214 -16.01 -11.59 -15.52
CA GLU A 214 -17.07 -12.15 -16.37
C GLU A 214 -18.00 -11.06 -16.90
N GLU A 215 -18.33 -10.06 -16.07
CA GLU A 215 -19.23 -8.95 -16.39
C GLU A 215 -18.50 -7.76 -17.05
N ALA A 216 -17.17 -7.78 -17.05
CA ALA A 216 -16.37 -6.73 -17.67
C ALA A 216 -16.62 -6.67 -19.19
N PRO A 217 -16.43 -5.49 -19.83
CA PRO A 217 -16.72 -5.29 -21.25
C PRO A 217 -16.07 -6.31 -22.18
N ASP A 218 -16.82 -6.76 -23.21
CA ASP A 218 -16.33 -7.67 -24.25
C ASP A 218 -15.42 -6.98 -25.28
N ARG A 219 -15.06 -5.73 -25.04
CA ARG A 219 -14.12 -4.96 -25.84
C ARG A 219 -12.90 -4.58 -25.03
N PRO A 220 -11.69 -4.79 -25.57
CA PRO A 220 -10.48 -4.30 -24.91
C PRO A 220 -10.44 -2.77 -24.90
N GLU A 221 -9.92 -2.22 -23.83
CA GLU A 221 -9.55 -0.81 -23.73
C GLU A 221 -8.03 -0.66 -23.82
N TYR A 222 -7.58 0.43 -24.42
CA TYR A 222 -6.17 0.77 -24.52
C TYR A 222 -5.94 2.06 -23.74
N VAL A 223 -4.89 2.09 -22.92
CA VAL A 223 -4.50 3.24 -22.13
C VAL A 223 -3.01 3.51 -22.30
N GLU A 224 -2.64 4.78 -22.42
CA GLU A 224 -1.25 5.22 -22.40
C GLU A 224 -0.94 5.92 -21.07
N ILE A 225 0.18 5.53 -20.45
CA ILE A 225 0.62 6.13 -19.19
C ILE A 225 2.01 6.71 -19.41
N ASP A 226 2.14 8.01 -19.13
CA ASP A 226 3.38 8.76 -19.26
C ASP A 226 4.13 8.80 -17.92
N PHE A 227 5.46 8.65 -18.00
CA PHE A 227 6.38 8.64 -16.86
C PHE A 227 7.48 9.67 -17.02
N GLU A 228 7.86 10.34 -15.92
CA GLU A 228 9.01 11.21 -15.80
C GLU A 228 9.81 10.84 -14.53
N GLY A 229 11.09 10.48 -14.68
CA GLY A 229 11.94 10.14 -13.53
C GLY A 229 11.40 8.99 -12.66
N GLY A 230 10.68 8.04 -13.26
CA GLY A 230 10.10 6.88 -12.58
C GLY A 230 8.69 7.09 -12.04
N ASP A 231 8.18 8.32 -11.98
CA ASP A 231 6.82 8.59 -11.50
C ASP A 231 5.85 8.77 -12.69
N PRO A 232 4.61 8.28 -12.57
CA PRO A 232 3.59 8.54 -13.58
C PRO A 232 3.13 9.99 -13.51
N VAL A 233 2.96 10.63 -14.66
CA VAL A 233 2.61 12.05 -14.77
C VAL A 233 1.39 12.33 -15.62
N GLY A 234 0.92 11.34 -16.39
CA GLY A 234 -0.23 11.52 -17.26
C GLY A 234 -0.86 10.20 -17.72
N VAL A 235 -2.12 10.29 -18.15
CA VAL A 235 -2.89 9.19 -18.72
C VAL A 235 -3.51 9.68 -20.01
N ASP A 236 -3.33 8.95 -21.12
CA ASP A 236 -3.86 9.26 -22.45
C ASP A 236 -3.52 10.69 -22.94
N GLY A 237 -2.32 11.17 -22.59
CA GLY A 237 -1.82 12.50 -22.94
C GLY A 237 -2.33 13.63 -22.03
N GLU A 238 -3.19 13.35 -21.07
CA GLU A 238 -3.62 14.30 -20.05
C GLU A 238 -2.70 14.24 -18.85
N ARG A 239 -2.09 15.39 -18.47
CA ARG A 239 -1.27 15.49 -17.26
C ARG A 239 -2.18 15.62 -16.04
N LEU A 240 -1.96 14.76 -15.05
CA LEU A 240 -2.79 14.66 -13.86
C LEU A 240 -1.95 14.79 -12.58
N SER A 241 -2.59 15.25 -11.49
CA SER A 241 -1.99 15.20 -10.17
C SER A 241 -1.87 13.72 -9.70
N PRO A 242 -0.96 13.42 -8.76
CA PRO A 242 -0.77 12.07 -8.25
C PRO A 242 -2.06 11.35 -7.83
N ALA A 243 -2.89 12.00 -7.01
CA ALA A 243 -4.16 11.42 -6.56
C ALA A 243 -5.17 11.26 -7.71
N ALA A 244 -5.30 12.27 -8.58
CA ALA A 244 -6.19 12.20 -9.74
C ALA A 244 -5.77 11.09 -10.72
N LEU A 245 -4.47 10.92 -10.93
CA LEU A 245 -3.93 9.87 -11.80
C LEU A 245 -4.27 8.47 -11.27
N LEU A 246 -4.03 8.23 -9.99
CA LEU A 246 -4.35 6.92 -9.39
C LEU A 246 -5.85 6.67 -9.35
N THR A 247 -6.67 7.69 -9.10
CA THR A 247 -8.14 7.62 -9.20
C THR A 247 -8.57 7.20 -10.61
N ARG A 248 -8.03 7.87 -11.63
CA ARG A 248 -8.34 7.54 -13.03
C ARG A 248 -7.95 6.10 -13.39
N LEU A 249 -6.80 5.64 -12.93
CA LEU A 249 -6.37 4.25 -13.16
C LEU A 249 -7.22 3.24 -12.39
N ASN A 250 -7.73 3.58 -11.20
CA ASN A 250 -8.69 2.76 -10.46
C ASN A 250 -10.00 2.59 -11.23
N GLU A 251 -10.53 3.69 -11.80
CA GLU A 251 -11.74 3.66 -12.60
C GLU A 251 -11.59 2.77 -13.85
N ILE A 252 -10.53 2.98 -14.61
CA ILE A 252 -10.25 2.22 -15.83
C ILE A 252 -9.98 0.74 -15.49
N GLY A 253 -9.10 0.46 -14.54
CA GLY A 253 -8.75 -0.91 -14.13
C GLY A 253 -9.94 -1.64 -13.52
N GLY A 254 -10.70 -0.97 -12.66
CA GLY A 254 -11.91 -1.51 -12.02
C GLY A 254 -13.01 -1.86 -13.02
N ALA A 255 -13.23 -1.01 -14.04
CA ALA A 255 -14.20 -1.28 -15.10
C ALA A 255 -13.87 -2.55 -15.91
N HIS A 256 -12.61 -2.98 -15.92
CA HIS A 256 -12.17 -4.20 -16.58
C HIS A 256 -11.91 -5.38 -15.62
N GLY A 257 -12.33 -5.28 -14.34
CA GLY A 257 -12.17 -6.34 -13.35
C GLY A 257 -10.73 -6.64 -12.94
N ILE A 258 -9.81 -5.68 -13.12
CA ILE A 258 -8.38 -5.84 -12.86
C ILE A 258 -8.07 -5.59 -11.39
N GLY A 259 -7.07 -6.30 -10.86
CA GLY A 259 -6.44 -6.01 -9.57
C GLY A 259 -7.05 -6.71 -8.38
N ARG A 260 -7.84 -7.76 -8.56
CA ARG A 260 -8.28 -8.65 -7.49
C ARG A 260 -7.18 -9.62 -7.12
N LEU A 261 -6.91 -9.77 -5.85
CA LEU A 261 -5.90 -10.68 -5.32
C LEU A 261 -6.42 -11.37 -4.07
N ASP A 262 -6.31 -12.69 -4.03
CA ASP A 262 -6.55 -13.53 -2.84
C ASP A 262 -5.21 -14.11 -2.40
N LEU A 263 -4.80 -13.82 -1.17
CA LEU A 263 -3.47 -14.14 -0.67
C LEU A 263 -3.51 -14.63 0.77
N VAL A 264 -2.77 -15.70 1.04
CA VAL A 264 -2.42 -16.09 2.41
C VAL A 264 -1.01 -15.60 2.71
N GLU A 265 -0.92 -14.50 3.43
CA GLU A 265 0.33 -13.80 3.73
C GLU A 265 0.90 -14.15 5.11
N SER A 266 2.19 -13.92 5.28
CA SER A 266 2.88 -14.07 6.57
C SER A 266 2.91 -12.73 7.30
N ARG A 267 2.12 -12.60 8.38
CA ARG A 267 2.15 -11.39 9.22
C ARG A 267 3.48 -11.27 9.97
N PHE A 268 3.93 -10.04 10.17
CA PHE A 268 5.16 -9.74 10.93
C PHE A 268 5.05 -10.24 12.39
N VAL A 269 3.86 -10.23 12.95
CA VAL A 269 3.57 -10.80 14.29
C VAL A 269 3.61 -12.33 14.33
N GLY A 270 3.92 -13.02 13.23
CA GLY A 270 4.29 -14.44 13.18
C GLY A 270 3.18 -15.41 12.79
N MET A 271 1.98 -14.95 12.42
CA MET A 271 0.89 -15.82 11.98
C MET A 271 0.62 -15.67 10.47
N LYS A 272 0.02 -16.71 9.87
CA LYS A 272 -0.59 -16.63 8.54
C LYS A 272 -1.95 -15.95 8.62
N SER A 273 -2.29 -15.14 7.61
CA SER A 273 -3.60 -14.53 7.47
C SER A 273 -3.99 -14.46 6.02
N ARG A 274 -5.26 -14.74 5.72
CA ARG A 274 -5.82 -14.53 4.39
C ARG A 274 -6.37 -13.12 4.28
N GLY A 275 -5.99 -12.43 3.23
CA GLY A 275 -6.54 -11.15 2.80
C GLY A 275 -6.97 -11.22 1.35
N VAL A 276 -8.11 -10.61 1.03
CA VAL A 276 -8.57 -10.41 -0.34
C VAL A 276 -8.48 -8.92 -0.63
N TYR A 277 -7.95 -8.56 -1.79
CA TYR A 277 -7.59 -7.19 -2.12
C TYR A 277 -8.14 -6.76 -3.47
N GLU A 278 -8.48 -5.48 -3.59
CA GLU A 278 -8.75 -4.81 -4.85
C GLU A 278 -7.74 -3.68 -5.05
N THR A 279 -6.92 -3.78 -6.08
CA THR A 279 -5.85 -2.82 -6.37
C THR A 279 -5.81 -2.52 -7.89
N PRO A 280 -6.93 -2.08 -8.50
CA PRO A 280 -7.00 -1.97 -9.96
C PRO A 280 -6.00 -0.98 -10.54
N GLY A 281 -5.97 0.26 -10.07
CA GLY A 281 -5.03 1.27 -10.54
C GLY A 281 -3.58 0.93 -10.26
N GLY A 282 -3.29 0.38 -9.07
CA GLY A 282 -1.94 -0.06 -8.72
C GLY A 282 -1.42 -1.18 -9.61
N THR A 283 -2.27 -2.14 -9.98
CA THR A 283 -1.91 -3.24 -10.89
C THR A 283 -1.61 -2.72 -12.30
N VAL A 284 -2.45 -1.84 -12.82
CA VAL A 284 -2.23 -1.17 -14.13
C VAL A 284 -0.94 -0.35 -14.11
N LEU A 285 -0.73 0.42 -13.05
CA LEU A 285 0.46 1.27 -12.91
C LEU A 285 1.76 0.45 -12.83
N LEU A 286 1.77 -0.65 -12.07
CA LEU A 286 2.96 -1.50 -11.94
C LEU A 286 3.36 -2.10 -13.30
N GLU A 287 2.40 -2.60 -14.07
CA GLU A 287 2.65 -3.15 -15.41
C GLU A 287 3.24 -2.08 -16.36
N ALA A 288 2.62 -0.89 -16.40
CA ALA A 288 3.09 0.22 -17.22
C ALA A 288 4.51 0.67 -16.85
N ARG A 289 4.76 0.80 -15.55
CA ARG A 289 6.03 1.24 -15.02
C ARG A 289 7.16 0.29 -15.38
N ARG A 290 6.96 -1.03 -15.16
CA ARG A 290 7.93 -2.07 -15.52
C ARG A 290 8.22 -2.06 -17.03
N ALA A 291 7.23 -1.75 -17.86
CA ALA A 291 7.40 -1.64 -19.30
C ALA A 291 8.35 -0.50 -19.70
N VAL A 292 8.19 0.71 -19.13
CA VAL A 292 9.11 1.84 -19.42
C VAL A 292 10.48 1.58 -18.83
N GLU A 293 10.56 1.08 -17.60
CA GLU A 293 11.79 0.75 -16.90
C GLU A 293 12.66 -0.23 -17.70
N SER A 294 12.03 -1.21 -18.36
CA SER A 294 12.73 -2.21 -19.20
C SER A 294 13.47 -1.62 -20.39
N LEU A 295 13.11 -0.42 -20.82
CA LEU A 295 13.83 0.31 -21.88
C LEU A 295 15.01 1.12 -21.35
N CYS A 296 14.91 1.61 -20.11
CA CYS A 296 15.78 2.68 -19.58
C CYS A 296 16.92 2.16 -18.70
N LEU A 297 16.75 0.99 -18.07
CA LEU A 297 17.77 0.38 -17.23
C LEU A 297 18.57 -0.66 -17.99
N ASP A 298 19.90 -0.66 -17.80
CA ASP A 298 20.73 -1.75 -18.24
C ASP A 298 20.49 -3.01 -17.37
N ARG A 299 20.98 -4.16 -17.86
CA ARG A 299 20.81 -5.44 -17.19
C ARG A 299 21.30 -5.45 -15.74
N GLY A 300 22.45 -4.84 -15.47
CA GLY A 300 23.06 -4.83 -14.13
C GLY A 300 22.22 -4.02 -13.14
N ALA A 301 21.84 -2.80 -13.51
CA ALA A 301 21.02 -1.94 -12.69
C ALA A 301 19.62 -2.53 -12.45
N MET A 302 19.01 -3.13 -13.47
CA MET A 302 17.68 -3.74 -13.36
C MET A 302 17.69 -4.94 -12.40
N HIS A 303 18.69 -5.84 -12.54
CA HIS A 303 18.79 -7.01 -11.66
C HIS A 303 19.07 -6.59 -10.21
N LEU A 304 20.01 -5.66 -10.00
CA LEU A 304 20.30 -5.15 -8.65
C LEU A 304 19.05 -4.56 -8.01
N LYS A 305 18.29 -3.76 -8.74
CA LYS A 305 17.04 -3.18 -8.24
C LYS A 305 16.00 -4.26 -7.89
N ASP A 306 15.86 -5.30 -8.72
CA ASP A 306 14.94 -6.40 -8.47
C ASP A 306 15.38 -7.23 -7.22
N GLU A 307 16.69 -7.33 -6.94
CA GLU A 307 17.22 -7.95 -5.71
C GLU A 307 16.90 -7.11 -4.45
N LEU A 308 16.85 -5.79 -4.56
CA LEU A 308 16.50 -4.89 -3.44
C LEU A 308 15.01 -4.88 -3.13
N MET A 309 14.15 -5.16 -4.11
CA MET A 309 12.70 -5.06 -3.99
C MET A 309 12.10 -5.88 -2.84
N PRO A 310 12.44 -7.18 -2.65
CA PRO A 310 11.86 -7.96 -1.55
C PRO A 310 12.20 -7.38 -0.18
N ARG A 311 13.43 -6.90 0.01
CA ARG A 311 13.84 -6.27 1.27
C ARG A 311 13.12 -4.95 1.51
N TYR A 312 12.96 -4.13 0.46
CA TYR A 312 12.19 -2.90 0.53
C TYR A 312 10.73 -3.17 0.89
N ALA A 313 10.09 -4.14 0.22
CA ALA A 313 8.72 -4.53 0.49
C ALA A 313 8.53 -5.04 1.93
N GLU A 314 9.46 -5.84 2.44
CA GLU A 314 9.47 -6.33 3.82
C GLU A 314 9.53 -5.18 4.83
N LEU A 315 10.40 -4.19 4.62
CA LEU A 315 10.51 -3.02 5.50
C LEU A 315 9.20 -2.23 5.55
N VAL A 316 8.58 -1.98 4.39
CA VAL A 316 7.27 -1.30 4.32
C VAL A 316 6.20 -2.13 5.02
N TYR A 317 6.12 -3.43 4.74
CA TYR A 317 5.13 -4.34 5.32
C TYR A 317 5.22 -4.37 6.85
N ASN A 318 6.45 -4.40 7.38
CA ASN A 318 6.73 -4.48 8.81
C ASN A 318 6.63 -3.13 9.55
N GLY A 319 6.41 -2.01 8.86
CA GLY A 319 6.24 -0.69 9.47
C GLY A 319 7.52 0.14 9.60
N PHE A 320 8.61 -0.27 8.97
CA PHE A 320 9.91 0.43 9.02
C PHE A 320 10.06 1.53 7.96
N TRP A 321 8.96 2.26 7.64
CA TRP A 321 9.01 3.34 6.64
C TRP A 321 10.04 4.41 6.97
N PHE A 322 10.18 4.78 8.23
CA PHE A 322 11.12 5.82 8.70
C PHE A 322 12.47 5.25 9.14
N SER A 323 12.80 4.00 8.77
CA SER A 323 14.09 3.41 9.14
C SER A 323 15.21 3.84 8.20
N PRO A 324 16.46 3.95 8.71
CA PRO A 324 17.64 4.24 7.88
C PRO A 324 17.84 3.26 6.73
N GLU A 325 17.54 1.97 6.94
CA GLU A 325 17.66 0.96 5.87
C GLU A 325 16.71 1.25 4.71
N ARG A 326 15.43 1.61 4.99
CA ARG A 326 14.49 1.95 3.93
C ARG A 326 14.94 3.21 3.20
N GLU A 327 15.45 4.22 3.90
CA GLU A 327 15.97 5.45 3.30
C GLU A 327 17.17 5.18 2.39
N MET A 328 18.11 4.32 2.81
CA MET A 328 19.24 3.91 1.98
C MET A 328 18.77 3.18 0.71
N LEU A 329 17.82 2.23 0.85
CA LEU A 329 17.25 1.54 -0.30
C LEU A 329 16.52 2.52 -1.24
N GLN A 330 15.75 3.46 -0.70
CA GLN A 330 15.06 4.47 -1.49
C GLN A 330 16.04 5.32 -2.29
N ALA A 331 17.13 5.76 -1.68
CA ALA A 331 18.14 6.56 -2.37
C ALA A 331 18.78 5.79 -3.54
N ALA A 332 19.08 4.50 -3.35
CA ALA A 332 19.59 3.65 -4.41
C ALA A 332 18.56 3.43 -5.54
N ILE A 333 17.30 3.22 -5.18
CA ILE A 333 16.20 3.08 -6.13
C ILE A 333 16.00 4.37 -6.91
N ASP A 334 15.93 5.53 -6.24
CA ASP A 334 15.71 6.83 -6.87
C ASP A 334 16.84 7.18 -7.84
N GLU A 335 18.08 6.83 -7.53
CA GLU A 335 19.21 7.00 -8.47
C GLU A 335 18.96 6.24 -9.77
N SER A 336 18.44 5.01 -9.69
CA SER A 336 18.13 4.19 -10.87
C SER A 336 17.00 4.78 -11.72
N GLN A 337 16.13 5.60 -11.13
CA GLN A 337 14.93 6.10 -11.79
C GLN A 337 15.12 7.39 -12.62
N LYS A 338 16.23 8.09 -12.47
CA LYS A 338 16.49 9.40 -13.11
C LYS A 338 16.24 9.43 -14.61
N ARG A 339 16.40 8.31 -15.31
CA ARG A 339 16.16 8.19 -16.75
C ARG A 339 14.94 7.35 -17.10
N VAL A 340 14.17 6.89 -16.13
CA VAL A 340 12.95 6.13 -16.38
C VAL A 340 11.84 7.11 -16.75
N THR A 341 11.89 7.55 -18.00
CA THR A 341 10.97 8.52 -18.62
C THR A 341 10.50 7.97 -19.96
N GLY A 342 9.20 8.05 -20.21
CA GLY A 342 8.63 7.50 -21.44
C GLY A 342 7.16 7.19 -21.29
N THR A 343 6.60 6.49 -22.28
CA THR A 343 5.18 6.11 -22.32
C THR A 343 5.04 4.60 -22.47
N ALA A 344 4.17 4.00 -21.68
CA ALA A 344 3.70 2.62 -21.88
C ALA A 344 2.28 2.63 -22.41
N ARG A 345 2.00 1.78 -23.41
CA ARG A 345 0.64 1.50 -23.89
C ARG A 345 0.23 0.13 -23.40
N LEU A 346 -0.88 0.09 -22.70
CA LEU A 346 -1.45 -1.12 -22.12
C LEU A 346 -2.76 -1.49 -22.84
N LYS A 347 -3.07 -2.77 -22.81
CA LYS A 347 -4.35 -3.33 -23.22
C LYS A 347 -5.00 -3.98 -22.00
N LEU A 348 -6.20 -3.54 -21.67
CA LEU A 348 -7.01 -4.01 -20.58
C LEU A 348 -8.18 -4.86 -21.13
N PHE A 349 -8.41 -6.02 -20.53
CA PHE A 349 -9.50 -6.89 -20.95
C PHE A 349 -9.78 -7.97 -19.91
N LYS A 350 -10.99 -8.00 -19.36
CA LYS A 350 -11.53 -9.07 -18.51
C LYS A 350 -10.52 -9.58 -17.45
N GLY A 351 -10.20 -8.76 -16.48
CA GLY A 351 -9.28 -9.08 -15.38
C GLY A 351 -7.79 -9.01 -15.75
N HIS A 352 -7.46 -8.80 -17.01
CA HIS A 352 -6.06 -8.81 -17.48
C HIS A 352 -5.60 -7.45 -17.97
N VAL A 353 -4.39 -7.09 -17.59
CA VAL A 353 -3.63 -5.98 -18.14
C VAL A 353 -2.34 -6.50 -18.76
N ARG A 354 -1.97 -5.99 -19.93
CA ARG A 354 -0.70 -6.33 -20.57
C ARG A 354 -0.13 -5.17 -21.36
N THR A 355 1.17 -5.06 -21.38
CA THR A 355 1.89 -4.11 -22.21
C THR A 355 1.79 -4.49 -23.68
N VAL A 356 1.43 -3.53 -24.54
CA VAL A 356 1.36 -3.68 -26.01
C VAL A 356 2.23 -2.68 -26.75
N GLY A 357 2.82 -1.70 -26.06
CA GLY A 357 3.78 -0.75 -26.62
C GLY A 357 4.53 -0.02 -25.52
N ARG A 358 5.72 0.45 -25.83
CA ARG A 358 6.53 1.29 -24.95
C ARG A 358 7.49 2.13 -25.76
N LYS A 359 7.76 3.34 -25.29
CA LYS A 359 8.73 4.26 -25.88
C LYS A 359 9.41 5.09 -24.80
N SER A 360 10.67 5.45 -25.03
CA SER A 360 11.44 6.31 -24.13
C SER A 360 12.50 7.09 -24.92
N PRO A 361 12.73 8.37 -24.60
CA PRO A 361 13.88 9.10 -25.12
C PRO A 361 15.22 8.59 -24.57
N PHE A 362 15.21 7.83 -23.48
CA PHE A 362 16.38 7.22 -22.84
C PHE A 362 16.47 5.72 -23.10
N SER A 363 15.80 5.22 -24.16
CA SER A 363 15.80 3.81 -24.50
C SER A 363 17.21 3.27 -24.76
N LEU A 364 17.57 2.19 -24.09
CA LEU A 364 18.75 1.38 -24.37
C LEU A 364 18.48 0.32 -25.45
N TYR A 365 17.20 0.09 -25.80
CA TYR A 365 16.83 -0.75 -26.93
C TYR A 365 17.10 0.01 -28.22
N HIS A 366 18.06 -0.50 -29.01
CA HIS A 366 18.46 0.09 -30.27
C HIS A 366 18.18 -0.87 -31.41
N PRO A 367 17.29 -0.51 -32.36
CA PRO A 367 16.89 -1.45 -33.43
C PRO A 367 18.04 -2.05 -34.22
N HIS A 368 19.10 -1.27 -34.48
CA HIS A 368 20.25 -1.77 -35.22
C HIS A 368 21.09 -2.82 -34.48
N PHE A 369 21.07 -2.84 -33.13
CA PHE A 369 21.71 -3.89 -32.33
C PHE A 369 20.78 -5.09 -32.09
N ALA A 370 19.47 -4.87 -32.16
CA ALA A 370 18.47 -5.90 -31.85
C ALA A 370 17.95 -6.62 -33.09
N THR A 371 18.40 -6.24 -34.29
CA THR A 371 17.98 -6.87 -35.53
C THR A 371 18.58 -8.27 -35.69
N PHE A 372 17.85 -9.16 -36.37
CA PHE A 372 18.36 -10.43 -36.88
C PHE A 372 18.86 -10.33 -38.31
N GLU A 373 18.75 -9.16 -38.94
CA GLU A 373 19.28 -8.87 -40.25
C GLU A 373 20.78 -8.58 -40.18
N GLU A 374 21.43 -8.47 -41.32
CA GLU A 374 22.85 -8.12 -41.42
C GLU A 374 23.09 -6.74 -40.81
N ASP A 375 24.00 -6.68 -39.84
CA ASP A 375 24.42 -5.42 -39.21
C ASP A 375 25.94 -5.30 -39.22
N THR A 376 26.44 -4.05 -39.12
CA THR A 376 27.88 -3.73 -39.09
C THR A 376 28.31 -3.23 -37.71
N VAL A 377 27.44 -3.27 -36.68
CA VAL A 377 27.64 -2.69 -35.40
C VAL A 377 28.18 -3.68 -34.37
N TYR A 378 27.84 -4.98 -34.55
CA TYR A 378 28.23 -6.06 -33.65
C TYR A 378 28.97 -7.17 -34.43
N ASP A 379 30.19 -7.50 -34.00
CA ASP A 379 30.90 -8.65 -34.52
C ASP A 379 30.52 -9.93 -33.74
N GLN A 380 29.74 -10.81 -34.37
CA GLN A 380 29.27 -12.06 -33.75
C GLN A 380 30.43 -12.97 -33.28
N ARG A 381 31.65 -12.82 -33.84
CA ARG A 381 32.83 -13.58 -33.45
C ARG A 381 33.30 -13.27 -32.03
N ASP A 382 33.02 -12.09 -31.52
CA ASP A 382 33.38 -11.69 -30.13
C ASP A 382 32.71 -12.58 -29.08
N ALA A 383 31.54 -13.15 -29.39
CA ALA A 383 30.82 -14.06 -28.52
C ALA A 383 31.60 -15.37 -28.26
N GLU A 384 32.42 -15.83 -29.20
CA GLU A 384 33.16 -17.10 -29.07
C GLU A 384 34.12 -17.10 -27.87
N GLY A 385 34.93 -16.03 -27.73
CA GLY A 385 35.89 -15.87 -26.65
C GLY A 385 35.16 -15.75 -25.28
N PHE A 386 34.13 -14.93 -25.22
CA PHE A 386 33.29 -14.79 -24.05
C PHE A 386 32.67 -16.11 -23.58
N ILE A 387 32.09 -16.88 -24.52
CA ILE A 387 31.48 -18.19 -24.23
C ILE A 387 32.53 -19.17 -23.72
N LYS A 388 33.70 -19.25 -24.37
CA LYS A 388 34.80 -20.17 -23.99
C LYS A 388 35.25 -19.92 -22.54
N LEU A 389 35.45 -18.65 -22.15
CA LEU A 389 35.86 -18.29 -20.80
C LEU A 389 34.75 -18.63 -19.79
N ASN A 390 33.50 -18.29 -20.04
CA ASN A 390 32.38 -18.61 -19.16
C ASN A 390 32.12 -20.12 -19.04
N ALA A 391 32.38 -20.89 -20.11
CA ALA A 391 32.23 -22.34 -20.13
C ALA A 391 33.36 -23.08 -19.37
N LEU A 392 34.49 -22.43 -19.05
CA LEU A 392 35.65 -23.10 -18.43
C LEU A 392 35.27 -23.86 -17.14
N ARG A 393 34.55 -23.23 -16.22
CA ARG A 393 34.08 -23.87 -14.98
C ARG A 393 33.18 -25.09 -15.24
N LEU A 394 32.35 -25.04 -16.27
CA LEU A 394 31.43 -26.12 -16.63
C LEU A 394 32.18 -27.31 -17.27
N ARG A 395 33.19 -27.02 -18.10
CA ARG A 395 34.08 -28.06 -18.69
C ARG A 395 34.88 -28.77 -17.61
N LEU A 396 35.47 -28.02 -16.65
CA LEU A 396 36.19 -28.61 -15.51
C LEU A 396 35.30 -29.52 -14.68
N ARG A 397 34.07 -29.07 -14.36
CA ARG A 397 33.07 -29.88 -13.67
C ARG A 397 32.69 -31.15 -14.44
N GLY A 398 32.50 -31.06 -15.75
CA GLY A 398 32.18 -32.21 -16.61
C GLY A 398 33.30 -33.22 -16.62
N MET A 399 34.57 -32.80 -16.65
CA MET A 399 35.75 -33.68 -16.60
C MET A 399 35.84 -34.42 -15.23
N MET A 400 35.41 -33.79 -14.15
CA MET A 400 35.43 -34.40 -12.79
C MET A 400 34.26 -35.38 -12.57
N GLY A 401 33.08 -35.13 -13.18
CA GLY A 401 31.89 -35.96 -13.03
C GLY A 401 31.86 -37.23 -13.90
N SER A 402 32.86 -37.42 -14.74
CA SER A 402 33.02 -38.61 -15.61
C SER A 402 33.93 -39.69 -14.98
N LYS A 403 34.19 -39.62 -13.66
CA LYS A 403 34.94 -40.64 -12.91
C LYS A 403 34.02 -41.44 -12.02
#